data_d9c0eefc7f8e71595b0c44e2eda15831
#
_entry.id   d9c0eefc7f8e71595b0c44e2eda15831
#
_cell.length_a   1.000
_cell.length_b   1.000
_cell.length_c   1.000
_cell.angle_alpha   90.00
_cell.angle_beta   90.00
_cell.angle_gamma   90.00
#
_symmetry.space_group_name_H-M   'P 1'
#
loop_
_entity.id
_entity.type
_entity.pdbx_description
1 polymer ?
#
loop_
_entity_poly.entity_id
_entity_poly.type
_entity_poly.pdbx_seq_one_letter_code
_entity_poly.pdbx_strand_id
1 'polypeptide(L)'
;MGLDSRLRGNDGTRSLIINNIQPAPNPQNTQRNPMHYFTPVKTLPEGTIYLTDLTHVADFADWLAEFETLLNQNCRFATVCTPMRRQVSDEQRIADRKTYIEWIKAHRPQLAERCAAMLLIEPDAAQLAFFLEQSSKLAPALGVNYIVEADEQTALQKAEEALKVV
;
A
#
# COMPACT_ATOMS: atom_id res chain seq x y z
N MET A 1 -85.40 -5.89 39.03
CA MET A 1 -84.94 -4.62 39.58
C MET A 1 -83.42 -4.68 39.64
N GLY A 2 -82.81 -4.07 38.81
CA GLY A 2 -82.24 -2.75 38.84
C GLY A 2 -80.72 -2.89 38.72
N LEU A 3 -80.28 -2.38 37.69
CA LEU A 3 -79.28 -1.29 37.56
C LEU A 3 -77.86 -1.73 37.86
N ASP A 4 -77.05 -1.66 36.89
CA ASP A 4 -76.49 -0.58 36.11
C ASP A 4 -75.11 -0.21 36.63
N SER A 5 -74.25 0.03 35.70
CA SER A 5 -73.09 0.95 35.66
C SER A 5 -71.86 0.28 35.10
N ARG A 6 -71.59 0.41 33.80
CA ARG A 6 -70.80 1.46 33.17
C ARG A 6 -69.62 1.89 34.01
N LEU A 7 -68.45 1.58 33.50
CA LEU A 7 -67.43 2.64 33.34
C LEU A 7 -66.42 2.26 32.26
N ARG A 8 -66.36 3.12 31.31
CA ARG A 8 -65.33 3.22 30.28
C ARG A 8 -64.04 3.70 30.94
N GLY A 9 -62.98 3.00 30.65
CA GLY A 9 -61.63 3.48 30.82
C GLY A 9 -60.98 3.53 29.44
N ASN A 10 -60.96 4.72 28.87
CA ASN A 10 -60.29 5.01 27.64
C ASN A 10 -58.86 5.40 28.03
N ASP A 11 -57.90 4.49 27.89
CA ASP A 11 -56.47 4.84 28.04
C ASP A 11 -55.81 4.82 26.69
N GLY A 12 -55.67 6.02 26.19
CA GLY A 12 -54.89 6.31 25.03
C GLY A 12 -53.43 5.96 25.25
N THR A 13 -53.01 4.85 24.69
CA THR A 13 -51.59 4.52 24.54
C THR A 13 -50.99 5.49 23.51
N ARG A 14 -50.36 6.52 24.05
CA ARG A 14 -49.44 7.36 23.27
C ARG A 14 -48.30 6.47 22.83
N SER A 15 -48.31 6.12 21.59
CA SER A 15 -47.17 5.53 20.88
C SER A 15 -46.03 6.54 20.88
N LEU A 16 -45.05 6.33 21.76
CA LEU A 16 -43.79 7.02 21.73
C LEU A 16 -43.02 6.51 20.49
N ILE A 17 -43.06 7.29 19.42
CA ILE A 17 -42.14 7.13 18.29
C ILE A 17 -40.77 7.52 18.83
N ILE A 18 -40.00 6.51 19.23
CA ILE A 18 -38.56 6.68 19.46
C ILE A 18 -37.94 6.83 18.08
N ASN A 19 -37.68 8.06 17.72
CA ASN A 19 -36.81 8.35 16.57
C ASN A 19 -35.45 7.77 16.90
N ASN A 20 -35.19 6.59 16.34
CA ASN A 20 -33.88 5.97 16.32
C ASN A 20 -33.00 6.80 15.38
N ILE A 21 -32.48 7.91 15.90
CA ILE A 21 -31.43 8.68 15.20
C ILE A 21 -30.19 7.81 15.25
N GLN A 22 -29.99 7.05 14.21
CA GLN A 22 -28.74 6.34 13.96
C GLN A 22 -27.65 7.40 13.83
N PRO A 23 -26.62 7.41 14.66
CA PRO A 23 -25.54 8.37 14.49
C PRO A 23 -24.91 8.14 13.13
N ALA A 24 -24.70 9.23 12.41
CA ALA A 24 -24.03 9.22 11.14
C ALA A 24 -22.70 8.46 11.26
N PRO A 25 -22.31 7.64 10.27
CA PRO A 25 -21.06 6.90 10.34
C PRO A 25 -19.90 7.90 10.49
N ASN A 26 -19.14 7.72 11.54
CA ASN A 26 -17.95 8.51 11.84
C ASN A 26 -16.96 8.34 10.68
N PRO A 27 -16.58 9.40 9.93
CA PRO A 27 -15.71 9.30 8.77
C PRO A 27 -14.26 8.91 9.11
N GLN A 28 -13.95 8.65 10.37
CA GLN A 28 -12.59 8.32 10.83
C GLN A 28 -12.31 6.82 11.01
N ASN A 29 -13.26 5.94 10.73
CA ASN A 29 -13.03 4.50 10.82
C ASN A 29 -12.95 3.84 9.44
N THR A 30 -12.11 4.39 8.57
CA THR A 30 -11.55 3.59 7.48
C THR A 30 -10.53 2.66 8.15
N GLN A 31 -10.96 1.47 8.54
CA GLN A 31 -10.05 0.36 8.82
C GLN A 31 -9.25 0.15 7.53
N ARG A 32 -8.08 0.80 7.46
CA ARG A 32 -7.08 0.45 6.45
C ARG A 32 -6.73 -1.00 6.75
N ASN A 33 -7.10 -1.89 5.84
CA ASN A 33 -6.58 -3.24 5.84
C ASN A 33 -5.06 -3.12 5.98
N PRO A 34 -4.42 -3.69 7.01
CA PRO A 34 -2.98 -3.55 7.17
C PRO A 34 -2.33 -4.06 5.90
N MET A 35 -1.48 -3.23 5.29
CA MET A 35 -0.70 -3.66 4.14
C MET A 35 0.17 -4.84 4.58
N HIS A 36 0.16 -5.90 3.79
CA HIS A 36 0.85 -7.14 4.13
C HIS A 36 2.31 -7.11 3.68
N TYR A 37 2.55 -6.54 2.50
CA TYR A 37 3.87 -6.52 1.87
C TYR A 37 4.65 -5.23 2.13
N PHE A 38 3.98 -4.11 2.40
CA PHE A 38 4.60 -2.81 2.61
C PHE A 38 4.51 -2.38 4.07
N THR A 39 5.62 -2.46 4.78
CA THR A 39 5.71 -2.04 6.19
C THR A 39 6.28 -0.62 6.27
N PRO A 40 5.54 0.37 6.81
CA PRO A 40 6.09 1.70 7.02
C PRO A 40 7.17 1.64 8.12
N VAL A 41 8.39 2.05 7.78
CA VAL A 41 9.53 2.03 8.71
C VAL A 41 9.92 3.42 9.18
N LYS A 42 9.62 4.46 8.38
CA LYS A 42 9.89 5.85 8.75
C LYS A 42 8.93 6.79 8.05
N THR A 43 8.35 7.72 8.80
CA THR A 43 7.52 8.81 8.26
C THR A 43 8.22 10.14 8.50
N LEU A 44 8.38 10.91 7.44
CA LEU A 44 8.96 12.25 7.39
C LEU A 44 7.89 13.24 6.93
N PRO A 45 8.09 14.56 7.11
CA PRO A 45 7.17 15.56 6.55
C PRO A 45 6.98 15.43 5.03
N GLU A 46 8.03 15.00 4.32
CA GLU A 46 8.07 14.87 2.86
C GLU A 46 7.46 13.57 2.35
N GLY A 47 7.25 12.55 3.21
CA GLY A 47 6.68 11.26 2.81
C GLY A 47 7.05 10.11 3.74
N THR A 48 6.68 8.90 3.34
CA THR A 48 6.90 7.68 4.14
C THR A 48 7.82 6.71 3.40
N ILE A 49 8.74 6.09 4.15
CA ILE A 49 9.58 5.00 3.66
C ILE A 49 8.92 3.67 4.04
N TYR A 50 8.75 2.82 3.04
CA TYR A 50 8.22 1.47 3.20
C TYR A 50 9.29 0.43 2.94
N LEU A 51 9.41 -0.53 3.84
CA LEU A 51 10.21 -1.74 3.63
C LEU A 51 9.31 -2.84 3.05
N THR A 52 9.83 -3.54 2.04
CA THR A 52 9.14 -4.66 1.40
C THR A 52 10.07 -5.87 1.36
N ASP A 53 9.70 -6.93 2.06
CA ASP A 53 10.39 -8.21 1.96
C ASP A 53 9.82 -9.04 0.82
N LEU A 54 10.49 -8.99 -0.33
CA LEU A 54 10.09 -9.72 -1.54
C LEU A 54 10.44 -11.20 -1.51
N THR A 55 11.20 -11.67 -0.49
CA THR A 55 11.58 -13.10 -0.37
C THR A 55 10.36 -13.97 -0.03
N HIS A 56 9.35 -13.40 0.60
CA HIS A 56 8.15 -14.09 1.07
C HIS A 56 6.88 -13.78 0.25
N VAL A 57 7.00 -13.11 -0.88
CA VAL A 57 5.85 -12.85 -1.77
C VAL A 57 5.34 -14.17 -2.34
N ALA A 58 4.18 -14.61 -1.87
CA ALA A 58 3.54 -15.83 -2.32
C ALA A 58 2.88 -15.63 -3.69
N ASP A 59 2.13 -14.57 -3.84
CA ASP A 59 1.49 -14.15 -5.10
C ASP A 59 2.00 -12.78 -5.53
N PHE A 60 2.49 -12.73 -6.76
CA PHE A 60 3.02 -11.49 -7.33
C PHE A 60 1.92 -10.49 -7.68
N ALA A 61 0.74 -10.97 -8.06
CA ALA A 61 -0.40 -10.10 -8.36
C ALA A 61 -0.92 -9.41 -7.09
N ASP A 62 -0.94 -10.11 -5.94
CA ASP A 62 -1.34 -9.52 -4.66
C ASP A 62 -0.35 -8.43 -4.22
N TRP A 63 0.94 -8.64 -4.43
CA TRP A 63 1.95 -7.62 -4.16
C TRP A 63 1.75 -6.37 -5.03
N LEU A 64 1.46 -6.54 -6.32
CA LEU A 64 1.18 -5.42 -7.23
C LEU A 64 -0.11 -4.68 -6.83
N ALA A 65 -1.16 -5.38 -6.41
CA ALA A 65 -2.41 -4.78 -5.95
C ALA A 65 -2.19 -3.94 -4.68
N GLU A 66 -1.34 -4.40 -3.78
CA GLU A 66 -0.98 -3.64 -2.58
C GLU A 66 -0.12 -2.42 -2.94
N PHE A 67 0.80 -2.54 -3.90
CA PHE A 67 1.57 -1.41 -4.41
C PHE A 67 0.66 -0.35 -5.07
N GLU A 68 -0.35 -0.77 -5.81
CA GLU A 68 -1.37 0.14 -6.36
C GLU A 68 -2.13 0.86 -5.24
N THR A 69 -2.46 0.15 -4.16
CA THR A 69 -3.06 0.75 -2.97
C THR A 69 -2.16 1.82 -2.36
N LEU A 70 -0.85 1.57 -2.30
CA LEU A 70 0.14 2.53 -1.84
C LEU A 70 0.19 3.77 -2.75
N LEU A 71 0.21 3.57 -4.07
CA LEU A 71 0.15 4.66 -5.06
C LEU A 71 -1.09 5.54 -4.90
N ASN A 72 -2.22 4.97 -4.49
CA ASN A 72 -3.47 5.68 -4.33
C ASN A 72 -3.60 6.45 -3.00
N GLN A 73 -2.62 6.35 -2.09
CA GLN A 73 -2.67 7.05 -0.79
C GLN A 73 -2.44 8.57 -0.86
N ASN A 74 -2.21 9.14 -2.01
CA ASN A 74 -2.01 10.57 -2.23
C ASN A 74 -0.90 11.21 -1.34
N CYS A 75 0.14 10.46 -1.04
CA CYS A 75 1.33 10.90 -0.32
C CYS A 75 2.58 10.44 -1.07
N ARG A 76 3.68 11.18 -0.88
CA ARG A 76 4.98 10.75 -1.42
C ARG A 76 5.54 9.61 -0.57
N PHE A 77 6.26 8.72 -1.23
CA PHE A 77 6.89 7.60 -0.56
C PHE A 77 8.18 7.18 -1.27
N ALA A 78 8.99 6.40 -0.55
CA ALA A 78 10.07 5.60 -1.11
C ALA A 78 9.89 4.15 -0.68
N THR A 79 10.28 3.20 -1.52
CA THR A 79 10.26 1.78 -1.17
C THR A 79 11.68 1.24 -1.08
N VAL A 80 11.94 0.42 -0.06
CA VAL A 80 13.18 -0.33 0.14
C VAL A 80 12.82 -1.80 0.08
N CYS A 81 13.31 -2.52 -0.93
CA CYS A 81 12.92 -3.88 -1.24
C CYS A 81 14.10 -4.84 -1.08
N THR A 82 13.85 -6.02 -0.54
CA THR A 82 14.76 -7.17 -0.63
C THR A 82 14.68 -7.79 -2.02
N PRO A 83 15.68 -8.55 -2.48
CA PRO A 83 15.61 -9.25 -3.75
C PRO A 83 14.48 -10.28 -3.78
N MET A 84 13.77 -10.34 -4.90
CA MET A 84 12.75 -11.36 -5.10
C MET A 84 13.42 -12.70 -5.43
N ARG A 85 13.52 -13.58 -4.44
CA ARG A 85 14.15 -14.90 -4.56
C ARG A 85 13.11 -16.04 -4.56
N ARG A 86 12.00 -15.85 -5.28
CA ARG A 86 10.96 -16.88 -5.39
C ARG A 86 11.48 -18.08 -6.18
N GLN A 87 11.20 -19.28 -5.64
CA GLN A 87 11.40 -20.54 -6.36
C GLN A 87 10.16 -20.83 -7.22
N VAL A 88 10.16 -20.31 -8.43
CA VAL A 88 9.10 -20.51 -9.42
C VAL A 88 9.71 -21.03 -10.74
N SER A 89 8.88 -21.62 -11.60
CA SER A 89 9.33 -22.05 -12.92
C SER A 89 9.80 -20.87 -13.78
N ASP A 90 10.56 -21.16 -14.82
CA ASP A 90 11.01 -20.12 -15.76
C ASP A 90 9.84 -19.46 -16.48
N GLU A 91 8.80 -20.23 -16.82
CA GLU A 91 7.58 -19.72 -17.42
C GLU A 91 6.88 -18.74 -16.49
N GLN A 92 6.76 -19.06 -15.19
CA GLN A 92 6.16 -18.16 -14.21
C GLN A 92 7.00 -16.89 -14.04
N ARG A 93 8.31 -17.00 -14.01
CA ARG A 93 9.22 -15.85 -13.91
C ARG A 93 9.10 -14.90 -15.09
N ILE A 94 8.95 -15.45 -16.30
CA ILE A 94 8.70 -14.67 -17.52
C ILE A 94 7.34 -13.98 -17.45
N ALA A 95 6.30 -14.70 -17.00
CA ALA A 95 4.95 -14.15 -16.85
C ALA A 95 4.92 -13.02 -15.81
N ASP A 96 5.52 -13.22 -14.64
CA ASP A 96 5.61 -12.20 -13.58
C ASP A 96 6.34 -10.94 -14.08
N ARG A 97 7.45 -11.12 -14.79
CA ARG A 97 8.20 -10.01 -15.38
C ARG A 97 7.36 -9.22 -16.40
N LYS A 98 6.61 -9.90 -17.24
CA LYS A 98 5.71 -9.27 -18.22
C LYS A 98 4.64 -8.45 -17.49
N THR A 99 3.97 -9.06 -16.52
CA THR A 99 2.94 -8.42 -15.69
C THR A 99 3.49 -7.16 -15.01
N TYR A 100 4.70 -7.26 -14.42
CA TYR A 100 5.36 -6.12 -13.79
C TYR A 100 5.63 -4.97 -14.77
N ILE A 101 6.15 -5.28 -15.96
CA ILE A 101 6.44 -4.26 -16.98
C ILE A 101 5.15 -3.56 -17.46
N GLU A 102 4.08 -4.31 -17.65
CA GLU A 102 2.78 -3.78 -18.06
C GLU A 102 2.19 -2.89 -16.95
N TRP A 103 2.27 -3.34 -15.70
CA TRP A 103 1.84 -2.57 -14.54
C TRP A 103 2.62 -1.26 -14.38
N ILE A 104 3.96 -1.28 -14.50
CA ILE A 104 4.80 -0.08 -14.47
C ILE A 104 4.38 0.91 -15.57
N LYS A 105 4.17 0.44 -16.80
CA LYS A 105 3.75 1.30 -17.89
C LYS A 105 2.41 1.98 -17.62
N ALA A 106 1.46 1.25 -17.05
CA ALA A 106 0.14 1.78 -16.70
C ALA A 106 0.20 2.82 -15.58
N HIS A 107 1.09 2.64 -14.59
CA HIS A 107 1.18 3.50 -13.41
C HIS A 107 2.33 4.51 -13.45
N ARG A 108 3.06 4.59 -14.56
CA ARG A 108 4.24 5.44 -14.70
C ARG A 108 4.03 6.91 -14.28
N PRO A 109 2.93 7.58 -14.66
CA PRO A 109 2.70 8.97 -14.23
C PRO A 109 2.56 9.10 -12.72
N GLN A 110 1.83 8.19 -12.07
CA GLN A 110 1.63 8.18 -10.62
C GLN A 110 2.94 7.84 -9.88
N LEU A 111 3.73 6.90 -10.40
CA LEU A 111 5.04 6.56 -9.88
C LEU A 111 5.97 7.77 -9.93
N ALA A 112 6.06 8.46 -11.06
CA ALA A 112 6.90 9.65 -11.21
C ALA A 112 6.49 10.79 -10.27
N GLU A 113 5.20 10.92 -9.97
CA GLU A 113 4.68 11.96 -9.07
C GLU A 113 4.90 11.62 -7.59
N ARG A 114 4.72 10.36 -7.20
CA ARG A 114 4.57 9.96 -5.79
C ARG A 114 5.71 9.12 -5.24
N CYS A 115 6.38 8.34 -6.08
CA CYS A 115 7.50 7.50 -5.69
C CYS A 115 8.82 8.24 -5.85
N ALA A 116 9.41 8.69 -4.74
CA ALA A 116 10.68 9.42 -4.75
C ALA A 116 11.84 8.53 -5.19
N ALA A 117 11.84 7.27 -4.77
CA ALA A 117 12.82 6.26 -5.17
C ALA A 117 12.29 4.83 -4.91
N MET A 118 12.75 3.91 -5.74
CA MET A 118 12.67 2.48 -5.50
C MET A 118 14.07 1.95 -5.25
N LEU A 119 14.30 1.41 -4.06
CA LEU A 119 15.61 0.91 -3.66
C LEU A 119 15.56 -0.62 -3.56
N LEU A 120 16.62 -1.26 -4.04
CA LEU A 120 16.81 -2.71 -3.91
C LEU A 120 18.02 -2.95 -3.01
N ILE A 121 17.85 -3.82 -2.01
CA ILE A 121 18.95 -4.30 -1.17
C ILE A 121 19.47 -5.59 -1.78
N GLU A 122 20.73 -5.63 -2.19
CA GLU A 122 21.38 -6.85 -2.70
C GLU A 122 22.73 -7.06 -2.02
N PRO A 123 22.79 -7.95 -1.01
CA PRO A 123 24.02 -8.19 -0.27
C PRO A 123 25.03 -9.06 -1.01
N ASP A 124 24.62 -9.80 -2.05
CA ASP A 124 25.54 -10.61 -2.85
C ASP A 124 26.30 -9.72 -3.84
N ALA A 125 27.63 -9.67 -3.72
CA ALA A 125 28.47 -8.76 -4.51
C ALA A 125 28.38 -9.01 -6.03
N ALA A 126 28.20 -10.25 -6.48
CA ALA A 126 28.09 -10.56 -7.89
C ALA A 126 26.73 -10.11 -8.45
N GLN A 127 25.65 -10.32 -7.69
CA GLN A 127 24.31 -9.85 -8.04
C GLN A 127 24.21 -8.34 -7.93
N LEU A 128 24.83 -7.72 -6.94
CA LEU A 128 24.90 -6.27 -6.78
C LEU A 128 25.50 -5.61 -8.05
N ALA A 129 26.64 -6.11 -8.53
CA ALA A 129 27.27 -5.61 -9.75
C ALA A 129 26.35 -5.70 -10.96
N PHE A 130 25.63 -6.83 -11.10
CA PHE A 130 24.63 -7.02 -12.17
C PHE A 130 23.47 -6.02 -12.04
N PHE A 131 22.89 -5.85 -10.86
CA PHE A 131 21.77 -4.92 -10.66
C PHE A 131 22.18 -3.46 -10.79
N LEU A 132 23.40 -3.09 -10.41
CA LEU A 132 23.95 -1.75 -10.62
C LEU A 132 24.05 -1.43 -12.12
N GLU A 133 24.49 -2.38 -12.94
CA GLU A 133 24.50 -2.21 -14.39
C GLU A 133 23.08 -2.06 -14.96
N GLN A 134 22.13 -2.86 -14.48
CA GLN A 134 20.74 -2.79 -14.93
C GLN A 134 20.02 -1.53 -14.46
N SER A 135 20.34 -0.99 -13.28
CA SER A 135 19.66 0.16 -12.69
C SER A 135 19.68 1.39 -13.61
N SER A 136 20.80 1.65 -14.28
CA SER A 136 20.94 2.75 -15.23
C SER A 136 19.99 2.65 -16.43
N LYS A 137 19.59 1.43 -16.80
CA LYS A 137 18.65 1.14 -17.89
C LYS A 137 17.20 1.15 -17.38
N LEU A 138 16.98 0.72 -16.14
CA LEU A 138 15.65 0.60 -15.55
C LEU A 138 15.09 1.95 -15.09
N ALA A 139 15.87 2.81 -14.48
CA ALA A 139 15.41 4.09 -13.96
C ALA A 139 14.64 4.94 -14.98
N PRO A 140 15.16 5.15 -16.23
CA PRO A 140 14.40 5.87 -17.26
C PRO A 140 13.12 5.15 -17.69
N ALA A 141 13.13 3.82 -17.70
CA ALA A 141 11.97 3.02 -18.10
C ALA A 141 10.85 3.08 -17.06
N LEU A 142 11.20 3.05 -15.78
CA LEU A 142 10.27 3.13 -14.65
C LEU A 142 9.71 4.55 -14.45
N GLY A 143 10.46 5.57 -14.83
CA GLY A 143 10.13 6.96 -14.55
C GLY A 143 10.34 7.36 -13.09
N VAL A 144 11.10 6.55 -12.34
CA VAL A 144 11.46 6.78 -10.93
C VAL A 144 12.95 6.56 -10.72
N ASN A 145 13.49 7.12 -9.65
CA ASN A 145 14.85 6.88 -9.23
C ASN A 145 15.00 5.45 -8.72
N TYR A 146 15.72 4.59 -9.45
CA TYR A 146 15.98 3.20 -9.08
C TYR A 146 17.41 3.06 -8.58
N ILE A 147 17.57 2.67 -7.32
CA ILE A 147 18.85 2.62 -6.60
C ILE A 147 19.07 1.20 -6.11
N VAL A 148 20.32 0.72 -6.17
CA VAL A 148 20.69 -0.59 -5.63
C VAL A 148 21.79 -0.40 -4.59
N GLU A 149 21.60 -1.00 -3.41
CA GLU A 149 22.54 -0.90 -2.28
C GLU A 149 22.85 -2.28 -1.70
N ALA A 150 24.03 -2.40 -1.11
CA ALA A 150 24.47 -3.65 -0.50
C ALA A 150 23.78 -3.95 0.84
N ASP A 151 23.31 -2.92 1.54
CA ASP A 151 22.76 -3.06 2.89
C ASP A 151 21.54 -2.14 3.12
N GLU A 152 20.74 -2.52 4.10
CA GLU A 152 19.50 -1.83 4.45
C GLU A 152 19.76 -0.42 5.00
N GLN A 153 20.80 -0.23 5.80
CA GLN A 153 21.06 1.06 6.42
C GLN A 153 21.36 2.13 5.37
N THR A 154 22.23 1.80 4.41
CA THR A 154 22.54 2.68 3.27
C THR A 154 21.32 2.93 2.40
N ALA A 155 20.52 1.89 2.14
CA ALA A 155 19.28 2.02 1.38
C ALA A 155 18.30 2.96 2.08
N LEU A 156 18.06 2.81 3.38
CA LEU A 156 17.18 3.70 4.14
C LEU A 156 17.66 5.15 4.13
N GLN A 157 18.96 5.38 4.27
CA GLN A 157 19.52 6.74 4.20
C GLN A 157 19.26 7.38 2.83
N LYS A 158 19.49 6.65 1.74
CA LYS A 158 19.23 7.15 0.38
C LYS A 158 17.76 7.36 0.10
N ALA A 159 16.88 6.54 0.68
CA ALA A 159 15.44 6.74 0.61
C ALA A 159 15.01 8.06 1.26
N GLU A 160 15.60 8.40 2.42
CA GLU A 160 15.37 9.69 3.08
C GLU A 160 15.86 10.88 2.24
N GLU A 161 17.05 10.74 1.64
CA GLU A 161 17.62 11.77 0.77
C GLU A 161 16.71 11.99 -0.46
N ALA A 162 16.23 10.91 -1.07
CA ALA A 162 15.32 10.99 -2.22
C ALA A 162 13.98 11.66 -1.90
N LEU A 163 13.43 11.44 -0.70
CA LEU A 163 12.20 12.11 -0.27
C LEU A 163 12.36 13.62 -0.10
N LYS A 164 13.55 14.10 0.28
CA LYS A 164 13.84 15.54 0.49
C LYS A 164 14.05 16.31 -0.81
N VAL A 165 14.30 15.62 -1.91
CA VAL A 165 14.40 16.24 -3.23
C VAL A 165 13.00 16.50 -3.76
N VAL A 166 12.62 17.77 -3.88
CA VAL A 166 11.33 18.24 -4.42
C VAL A 166 11.45 18.48 -5.91
#